data_d8f91f2e2472b99bce4ae95a9bf9e781
#
_entry.id   d8f91f2e2472b99bce4ae95a9bf9e781
#
_cell.length_a   1.000
_cell.length_b   1.000
_cell.length_c   1.000
_cell.angle_alpha   90.00
_cell.angle_beta   90.00
_cell.angle_gamma   90.00
#
_symmetry.space_group_name_H-M   'P 1'
#
loop_
_entity.id
_entity.type
_entity.pdbx_description
1 polymer ?
#
loop_
_entity_poly.entity_id
_entity_poly.type
_entity_poly.pdbx_seq_one_letter_code
_entity_poly.pdbx_strand_id
1 'polypeptide(L)'
;MAERLGTDPATVVRIVRGLGFPGFREFQHYLHELSLAFATSADTMQSAAPSAGVSGHVADSLELDFKNLQALKNTLDTKRLADSAKRFYEARRIVVMGSDLAAVLAEYLEYHLVLLGLNAFAATSGGKIVHLTRNVTAKDIVVAISFRRGLRHTVEGVQSARRRGAHCIAITDTLLSPLARLSHETFLAGIGSNSFGASYAAPVALLNALIGAIGQHRQPLTLRIAKEISEEQRRGSRWYQE
;
A
#
# COMPACT_ATOMS: atom_id res chain seq x y z
N MET A 1 -17.33 -28.03 -8.30
CA MET A 1 -18.34 -26.95 -8.31
C MET A 1 -19.57 -27.35 -9.13
N ALA A 2 -19.41 -27.75 -10.37
CA ALA A 2 -20.53 -28.20 -11.22
C ALA A 2 -21.36 -29.32 -10.56
N GLU A 3 -20.73 -30.37 -10.05
CA GLU A 3 -21.35 -31.46 -9.32
C GLU A 3 -22.16 -31.02 -8.08
N ARG A 4 -21.66 -30.07 -7.30
CA ARG A 4 -22.37 -29.49 -6.13
C ARG A 4 -23.58 -28.65 -6.53
N LEU A 5 -23.60 -28.12 -7.74
CA LEU A 5 -24.66 -27.27 -8.28
C LEU A 5 -25.65 -28.08 -9.14
N GLY A 6 -25.45 -29.40 -9.28
CA GLY A 6 -26.29 -30.29 -10.13
C GLY A 6 -26.28 -29.87 -11.60
N THR A 7 -25.16 -29.32 -12.09
CA THR A 7 -25.05 -28.84 -13.47
C THR A 7 -23.76 -29.36 -14.13
N ASP A 8 -23.64 -29.21 -15.44
CA ASP A 8 -22.45 -29.60 -16.18
C ASP A 8 -21.37 -28.50 -16.17
N PRO A 9 -20.08 -28.85 -16.37
CA PRO A 9 -18.98 -27.88 -16.39
C PRO A 9 -19.11 -26.78 -17.45
N ALA A 10 -19.70 -27.07 -18.60
CA ALA A 10 -19.86 -26.12 -19.69
C ALA A 10 -20.86 -25.03 -19.32
N THR A 11 -21.92 -25.38 -18.60
CA THR A 11 -22.89 -24.41 -18.05
C THR A 11 -22.21 -23.48 -17.03
N VAL A 12 -21.34 -23.97 -16.14
CA VAL A 12 -20.58 -23.13 -15.21
C VAL A 12 -19.70 -22.14 -15.97
N VAL A 13 -18.98 -22.59 -16.99
CA VAL A 13 -18.11 -21.69 -17.81
C VAL A 13 -18.96 -20.65 -18.55
N ARG A 14 -20.14 -21.01 -19.06
CA ARG A 14 -21.04 -20.08 -19.74
C ARG A 14 -21.57 -19.00 -18.78
N ILE A 15 -21.96 -19.37 -17.57
CA ILE A 15 -22.38 -18.42 -16.53
C ILE A 15 -21.23 -17.45 -16.20
N VAL A 16 -20.03 -17.96 -15.98
CA VAL A 16 -18.85 -17.17 -15.67
C VAL A 16 -18.51 -16.16 -16.78
N ARG A 17 -18.63 -16.58 -18.04
CA ARG A 17 -18.47 -15.67 -19.18
C ARG A 17 -19.58 -14.62 -19.25
N GLY A 18 -20.81 -15.01 -18.92
CA GLY A 18 -21.94 -14.09 -18.80
C GLY A 18 -21.77 -13.03 -17.69
N LEU A 19 -20.98 -13.34 -16.66
CA LEU A 19 -20.56 -12.40 -15.62
C LEU A 19 -19.39 -11.48 -16.04
N GLY A 20 -18.88 -11.64 -17.27
CA GLY A 20 -17.80 -10.79 -17.82
C GLY A 20 -16.39 -11.31 -17.61
N PHE A 21 -16.21 -12.54 -17.11
CA PHE A 21 -14.89 -13.13 -16.95
C PHE A 21 -14.47 -13.91 -18.21
N PRO A 22 -13.19 -13.86 -18.63
CA PRO A 22 -12.70 -14.61 -19.79
C PRO A 22 -12.87 -16.13 -19.65
N GLY A 23 -12.76 -16.63 -18.42
CA GLY A 23 -12.90 -18.06 -18.09
C GLY A 23 -13.06 -18.34 -16.61
N PHE A 24 -13.18 -19.64 -16.27
CA PHE A 24 -13.40 -20.08 -14.89
C PHE A 24 -12.18 -19.83 -13.99
N ARG A 25 -10.97 -19.88 -14.53
CA ARG A 25 -9.72 -19.63 -13.78
C ARG A 25 -9.65 -18.19 -13.30
N GLU A 26 -9.98 -17.24 -14.16
CA GLU A 26 -10.01 -15.80 -13.84
C GLU A 26 -11.09 -15.49 -12.81
N PHE A 27 -12.24 -16.14 -12.92
CA PHE A 27 -13.30 -16.05 -11.93
C PHE A 27 -12.88 -16.63 -10.57
N GLN A 28 -12.21 -17.80 -10.55
CA GLN A 28 -11.67 -18.36 -9.31
C GLN A 28 -10.63 -17.43 -8.68
N HIS A 29 -9.74 -16.86 -9.49
CA HIS A 29 -8.75 -15.89 -9.00
C HIS A 29 -9.44 -14.67 -8.38
N TYR A 30 -10.44 -14.12 -9.07
CA TYR A 30 -11.25 -13.02 -8.54
C TYR A 30 -11.92 -13.36 -7.21
N LEU A 31 -12.53 -14.54 -7.10
CA LEU A 31 -13.16 -14.99 -5.85
C LEU A 31 -12.14 -15.19 -4.73
N HIS A 32 -10.96 -15.69 -5.05
CA HIS A 32 -9.86 -15.83 -4.09
C HIS A 32 -9.40 -14.47 -3.57
N GLU A 33 -9.12 -13.52 -4.45
CA GLU A 33 -8.77 -12.15 -4.09
C GLU A 33 -9.87 -11.49 -3.24
N LEU A 34 -11.12 -11.68 -3.63
CA LEU A 34 -12.27 -11.19 -2.88
C LEU A 34 -12.32 -11.80 -1.47
N SER A 35 -12.11 -13.11 -1.36
CA SER A 35 -12.03 -13.82 -0.08
C SER A 35 -10.94 -13.25 0.83
N LEU A 36 -9.73 -13.05 0.29
CA LEU A 36 -8.63 -12.44 1.03
C LEU A 36 -8.94 -11.00 1.47
N ALA A 37 -9.57 -10.21 0.60
CA ALA A 37 -9.97 -8.84 0.91
C ALA A 37 -11.00 -8.77 2.05
N PHE A 38 -11.82 -9.79 2.22
CA PHE A 38 -12.84 -9.88 3.28
C PHE A 38 -12.43 -10.71 4.49
N ALA A 39 -11.29 -11.44 4.43
CA ALA A 39 -10.80 -12.24 5.53
C ALA A 39 -10.57 -11.39 6.80
N THR A 40 -11.04 -11.90 7.92
CA THR A 40 -10.77 -11.34 9.25
C THR A 40 -9.48 -11.92 9.82
N SER A 41 -8.96 -11.32 10.91
CA SER A 41 -7.83 -11.90 11.64
C SER A 41 -8.14 -13.32 12.16
N ALA A 42 -9.39 -13.57 12.56
CA ALA A 42 -9.82 -14.90 12.99
C ALA A 42 -9.77 -15.90 11.84
N ASP A 43 -10.27 -15.53 10.64
CA ASP A 43 -10.21 -16.39 9.45
C ASP A 43 -8.76 -16.71 9.07
N THR A 44 -7.89 -15.71 9.15
CA THR A 44 -6.45 -15.87 8.88
C THR A 44 -5.80 -16.86 9.85
N MET A 45 -6.08 -16.74 11.14
CA MET A 45 -5.54 -17.64 12.17
C MET A 45 -6.09 -19.07 12.04
N GLN A 46 -7.39 -19.22 11.72
CA GLN A 46 -8.02 -20.54 11.54
C GLN A 46 -7.54 -21.26 10.29
N SER A 47 -7.20 -20.53 9.22
CA SER A 47 -6.69 -21.09 7.97
C SER A 47 -5.18 -21.32 7.97
N ALA A 48 -4.46 -20.82 8.97
CA ALA A 48 -3.01 -21.05 9.10
C ALA A 48 -2.74 -22.56 9.29
N ALA A 49 -1.78 -23.08 8.54
CA ALA A 49 -1.35 -24.45 8.71
C ALA A 49 -0.81 -24.70 10.12
N PRO A 50 -1.03 -25.89 10.72
CA PRO A 50 -0.48 -26.22 12.02
C PRO A 50 1.07 -26.13 11.99
N SER A 51 1.61 -25.26 12.83
CA SER A 51 3.06 -25.11 12.99
C SER A 51 3.61 -26.07 14.05
N ALA A 52 4.90 -26.41 13.97
CA ALA A 52 5.57 -27.24 14.95
C ALA A 52 5.84 -26.44 16.26
N GLY A 53 4.78 -26.08 16.98
CA GLY A 53 4.84 -25.27 18.19
C GLY A 53 5.17 -23.77 17.91
N VAL A 54 5.46 -23.02 18.96
CA VAL A 54 5.72 -21.57 18.87
C VAL A 54 6.92 -21.24 17.99
N SER A 55 8.01 -22.02 18.10
CA SER A 55 9.22 -21.83 17.29
C SER A 55 8.94 -22.04 15.79
N GLY A 56 8.17 -23.07 15.43
CA GLY A 56 7.73 -23.30 14.07
C GLY A 56 6.88 -22.14 13.55
N HIS A 57 5.96 -21.64 14.36
CA HIS A 57 5.13 -20.49 13.99
C HIS A 57 5.97 -19.22 13.69
N VAL A 58 7.03 -18.96 14.46
CA VAL A 58 7.94 -17.85 14.21
C VAL A 58 8.67 -18.03 12.86
N ALA A 59 9.17 -19.23 12.58
CA ALA A 59 9.82 -19.53 11.30
C ALA A 59 8.86 -19.35 10.10
N ASP A 60 7.64 -19.87 10.22
CA ASP A 60 6.61 -19.76 9.19
C ASP A 60 6.20 -18.29 8.94
N SER A 61 6.19 -17.45 9.99
CA SER A 61 5.90 -16.02 9.88
C SER A 61 6.96 -15.31 9.04
N LEU A 62 8.26 -15.56 9.31
CA LEU A 62 9.36 -14.98 8.53
C LEU A 62 9.36 -15.47 7.08
N GLU A 63 9.06 -16.75 6.87
CA GLU A 63 8.96 -17.31 5.52
C GLU A 63 7.83 -16.67 4.72
N LEU A 64 6.70 -16.35 5.38
CA LEU A 64 5.58 -15.68 4.74
C LEU A 64 5.90 -14.22 4.38
N ASP A 65 6.63 -13.52 5.26
CA ASP A 65 7.14 -12.19 4.95
C ASP A 65 8.09 -12.20 3.76
N PHE A 66 8.97 -13.19 3.70
CA PHE A 66 9.86 -13.37 2.55
C PHE A 66 9.07 -13.61 1.25
N LYS A 67 8.02 -14.43 1.29
CA LYS A 67 7.12 -14.65 0.14
C LYS A 67 6.41 -13.36 -0.30
N ASN A 68 5.94 -12.55 0.64
CA ASN A 68 5.33 -11.25 0.34
C ASN A 68 6.33 -10.31 -0.37
N LEU A 69 7.58 -10.26 0.09
CA LEU A 69 8.66 -9.49 -0.52
C LEU A 69 9.03 -10.00 -1.92
N GLN A 70 9.12 -11.32 -2.08
CA GLN A 70 9.38 -11.95 -3.37
C GLN A 70 8.28 -11.64 -4.39
N ALA A 71 7.01 -11.72 -3.97
CA ALA A 71 5.87 -11.37 -4.79
C ALA A 71 5.92 -9.90 -5.22
N LEU A 72 6.20 -8.98 -4.28
CA LEU A 72 6.39 -7.56 -4.59
C LEU A 72 7.49 -7.36 -5.62
N LYS A 73 8.67 -7.96 -5.42
CA LYS A 73 9.81 -7.87 -6.34
C LYS A 73 9.44 -8.32 -7.75
N ASN A 74 8.64 -9.39 -7.88
CA ASN A 74 8.29 -9.99 -9.15
C ASN A 74 7.17 -9.25 -9.89
N THR A 75 6.32 -8.51 -9.18
CA THR A 75 5.12 -7.86 -9.76
C THR A 75 5.23 -6.34 -9.86
N LEU A 76 6.16 -5.72 -9.15
CA LEU A 76 6.32 -4.27 -9.15
C LEU A 76 6.83 -3.78 -10.51
N ASP A 77 6.04 -2.96 -11.17
CA ASP A 77 6.49 -2.19 -12.32
C ASP A 77 7.42 -1.04 -11.84
N THR A 78 8.72 -1.32 -11.86
CA THR A 78 9.76 -0.40 -11.41
C THR A 78 9.84 0.87 -12.25
N LYS A 79 9.55 0.77 -13.56
CA LYS A 79 9.51 1.94 -14.44
C LYS A 79 8.37 2.86 -14.07
N ARG A 80 7.16 2.30 -13.90
CA ARG A 80 5.98 3.06 -13.47
C ARG A 80 6.19 3.72 -12.10
N LEU A 81 6.84 3.02 -11.14
CA LEU A 81 7.18 3.59 -9.85
C LEU A 81 8.15 4.78 -9.98
N ALA A 82 9.18 4.66 -10.82
CA ALA A 82 10.13 5.74 -11.07
C ALA A 82 9.48 6.93 -11.76
N ASP A 83 8.59 6.70 -12.74
CA ASP A 83 7.84 7.77 -13.41
C ASP A 83 6.88 8.47 -12.43
N SER A 84 6.25 7.73 -11.53
CA SER A 84 5.41 8.28 -10.45
C SER A 84 6.23 9.14 -9.48
N ALA A 85 7.43 8.68 -9.09
CA ALA A 85 8.33 9.38 -8.16
C ALA A 85 8.72 10.79 -8.66
N LYS A 86 8.85 11.00 -9.95
CA LYS A 86 9.14 12.29 -10.56
C LYS A 86 8.12 13.36 -10.18
N ARG A 87 6.83 12.99 -10.15
CA ARG A 87 5.72 13.92 -9.86
C ARG A 87 5.79 14.54 -8.46
N PHE A 88 6.44 13.88 -7.50
CA PHE A 88 6.53 14.35 -6.12
C PHE A 88 7.24 15.70 -6.02
N TYR A 89 8.24 15.97 -6.86
CA TYR A 89 8.93 17.25 -6.90
C TYR A 89 8.16 18.37 -7.64
N GLU A 90 7.16 17.99 -8.43
CA GLU A 90 6.32 18.93 -9.17
C GLU A 90 5.10 19.35 -8.32
N ALA A 91 4.82 18.60 -7.27
CA ALA A 91 3.65 18.82 -6.42
C ALA A 91 3.83 20.05 -5.52
N ARG A 92 2.81 20.90 -5.46
CA ARG A 92 2.75 22.00 -4.48
C ARG A 92 2.73 21.44 -3.06
N ARG A 93 2.04 20.33 -2.85
CA ARG A 93 1.85 19.67 -1.57
C ARG A 93 1.54 18.19 -1.78
N ILE A 94 1.99 17.38 -0.84
CA ILE A 94 1.73 15.94 -0.80
C ILE A 94 0.95 15.62 0.47
N VAL A 95 -0.21 14.99 0.34
CA VAL A 95 -0.99 14.49 1.48
C VAL A 95 -0.92 12.97 1.49
N VAL A 96 -0.35 12.40 2.54
CA VAL A 96 -0.26 10.96 2.73
C VAL A 96 -1.36 10.52 3.70
N MET A 97 -2.32 9.76 3.22
CA MET A 97 -3.47 9.30 4.00
C MET A 97 -3.31 7.83 4.38
N GLY A 98 -3.48 7.54 5.66
CA GLY A 98 -3.57 6.19 6.20
C GLY A 98 -4.21 6.25 7.57
N SER A 99 -5.10 5.32 7.87
CA SER A 99 -5.80 5.27 9.16
C SER A 99 -5.62 3.91 9.80
N ASP A 100 -5.82 3.83 11.12
CA ASP A 100 -5.58 2.62 11.90
C ASP A 100 -4.11 2.19 11.75
N LEU A 101 -3.80 0.93 11.57
CA LEU A 101 -2.43 0.44 11.41
C LEU A 101 -1.70 1.06 10.20
N ALA A 102 -2.42 1.40 9.12
CA ALA A 102 -1.83 2.10 7.97
C ALA A 102 -1.41 3.56 8.28
N ALA A 103 -1.81 4.12 9.43
CA ALA A 103 -1.35 5.42 9.88
C ALA A 103 0.18 5.46 10.07
N VAL A 104 0.75 4.38 10.60
CA VAL A 104 2.21 4.24 10.77
C VAL A 104 2.94 4.34 9.43
N LEU A 105 2.39 3.73 8.38
CA LEU A 105 2.97 3.80 7.04
C LEU A 105 2.84 5.20 6.42
N ALA A 106 1.73 5.88 6.70
CA ALA A 106 1.53 7.25 6.23
C ALA A 106 2.51 8.21 6.88
N GLU A 107 2.74 8.09 8.19
CA GLU A 107 3.73 8.88 8.93
C GLU A 107 5.16 8.53 8.52
N TYR A 108 5.44 7.24 8.29
CA TYR A 108 6.73 6.79 7.77
C TYR A 108 7.06 7.43 6.42
N LEU A 109 6.13 7.41 5.48
CA LEU A 109 6.34 8.03 4.16
C LEU A 109 6.47 9.54 4.29
N GLU A 110 5.58 10.21 5.03
CA GLU A 110 5.61 11.65 5.25
C GLU A 110 6.96 12.09 5.83
N TYR A 111 7.45 11.42 6.87
CA TYR A 111 8.75 11.73 7.49
C TYR A 111 9.89 11.74 6.46
N HIS A 112 9.96 10.72 5.59
CA HIS A 112 11.00 10.65 4.56
C HIS A 112 10.83 11.71 3.46
N LEU A 113 9.59 12.03 3.09
CA LEU A 113 9.32 13.09 2.13
C LEU A 113 9.75 14.47 2.68
N VAL A 114 9.50 14.72 3.95
CA VAL A 114 9.97 15.95 4.64
C VAL A 114 11.49 15.98 4.71
N LEU A 115 12.16 14.87 5.02
CA LEU A 115 13.62 14.78 4.96
C LEU A 115 14.18 15.10 3.57
N LEU A 116 13.47 14.75 2.50
CA LEU A 116 13.82 15.09 1.11
C LEU A 116 13.48 16.55 0.73
N GLY A 117 13.02 17.35 1.69
CA GLY A 117 12.66 18.77 1.49
C GLY A 117 11.31 18.95 0.77
N LEU A 118 10.46 17.95 0.75
CA LEU A 118 9.14 18.00 0.13
C LEU A 118 8.08 18.47 1.12
N ASN A 119 7.08 19.21 0.63
CA ASN A 119 5.97 19.73 1.42
C ASN A 119 4.91 18.61 1.63
N ALA A 120 5.16 17.72 2.59
CA ALA A 120 4.34 16.56 2.87
C ALA A 120 3.61 16.65 4.22
N PHE A 121 2.42 16.03 4.30
CA PHE A 121 1.59 15.98 5.50
C PHE A 121 0.92 14.62 5.64
N ALA A 122 1.07 13.99 6.81
CA ALA A 122 0.34 12.78 7.13
C ALA A 122 -1.08 13.09 7.63
N ALA A 123 -2.07 12.41 7.05
CA ALA A 123 -3.47 12.46 7.43
C ALA A 123 -3.89 11.09 8.01
N THR A 124 -3.73 10.92 9.32
CA THR A 124 -3.84 9.63 10.02
C THR A 124 -5.14 9.44 10.79
N SER A 125 -6.01 10.44 10.79
CA SER A 125 -7.34 10.37 11.40
C SER A 125 -8.41 10.92 10.47
N GLY A 126 -9.67 10.50 10.67
CA GLY A 126 -10.80 10.96 9.85
C GLY A 126 -10.92 12.49 9.79
N GLY A 127 -10.70 13.17 10.92
CA GLY A 127 -10.69 14.65 10.97
C GLY A 127 -9.57 15.26 10.14
N LYS A 128 -8.33 14.77 10.29
CA LYS A 128 -7.19 15.24 9.49
C LYS A 128 -7.40 14.99 7.98
N ILE A 129 -7.91 13.82 7.60
CA ILE A 129 -8.22 13.50 6.20
C ILE A 129 -9.18 14.53 5.63
N VAL A 130 -10.31 14.80 6.30
CA VAL A 130 -11.30 15.79 5.86
C VAL A 130 -10.68 17.19 5.73
N HIS A 131 -9.91 17.63 6.73
CA HIS A 131 -9.34 18.98 6.73
C HIS A 131 -8.25 19.16 5.66
N LEU A 132 -7.37 18.19 5.49
CA LEU A 132 -6.30 18.27 4.49
C LEU A 132 -6.83 18.13 3.06
N THR A 133 -7.80 17.23 2.83
CA THR A 133 -8.38 17.05 1.48
C THR A 133 -9.30 18.18 1.05
N ARG A 134 -9.86 18.96 1.99
CA ARG A 134 -10.68 20.14 1.68
C ARG A 134 -9.94 21.17 0.82
N ASN A 135 -8.64 21.29 1.00
CA ASN A 135 -7.81 22.32 0.38
C ASN A 135 -6.84 21.78 -0.67
N VAL A 136 -7.03 20.53 -1.13
CA VAL A 136 -6.24 19.99 -2.25
C VAL A 136 -6.73 20.55 -3.58
N THR A 137 -5.80 20.62 -4.53
CA THR A 137 -6.02 21.13 -5.89
C THR A 137 -5.37 20.20 -6.91
N ALA A 138 -5.51 20.50 -8.19
CA ALA A 138 -4.84 19.77 -9.28
C ALA A 138 -3.28 19.84 -9.23
N LYS A 139 -2.72 20.70 -8.39
CA LYS A 139 -1.27 20.82 -8.19
C LYS A 139 -0.77 19.95 -7.02
N ASP A 140 -1.63 19.17 -6.39
CA ASP A 140 -1.30 18.38 -5.21
C ASP A 140 -1.30 16.88 -5.54
N ILE A 141 -0.50 16.13 -4.80
CA ILE A 141 -0.52 14.66 -4.79
C ILE A 141 -1.18 14.18 -3.51
N VAL A 142 -1.99 13.15 -3.64
CA VAL A 142 -2.56 12.41 -2.52
C VAL A 142 -2.13 10.97 -2.62
N VAL A 143 -1.37 10.48 -1.64
CA VAL A 143 -1.01 9.07 -1.50
C VAL A 143 -1.93 8.46 -0.45
N ALA A 144 -2.71 7.46 -0.81
CA ALA A 144 -3.61 6.78 0.10
C ALA A 144 -3.13 5.35 0.35
N ILE A 145 -2.94 5.02 1.62
CA ILE A 145 -2.46 3.72 2.08
C ILE A 145 -3.58 3.05 2.85
N SER A 146 -4.11 1.95 2.33
CA SER A 146 -5.10 1.12 3.03
C SER A 146 -5.19 -0.23 2.35
N PHE A 147 -5.44 -1.25 3.14
CA PHE A 147 -5.44 -2.65 2.71
C PHE A 147 -6.81 -3.29 2.91
N ARG A 148 -7.04 -4.41 2.25
CA ARG A 148 -8.32 -5.14 2.29
C ARG A 148 -9.47 -4.24 1.80
N ARG A 149 -10.53 -4.10 2.58
CA ARG A 149 -11.72 -3.29 2.24
C ARG A 149 -11.48 -1.79 2.26
N GLY A 150 -10.38 -1.35 2.87
CA GLY A 150 -10.11 0.06 3.10
C GLY A 150 -11.03 0.68 4.17
N LEU A 151 -10.50 1.61 4.93
CA LEU A 151 -11.30 2.34 5.90
C LEU A 151 -12.11 3.46 5.21
N ARG A 152 -13.36 3.64 5.62
CA ARG A 152 -14.30 4.61 5.04
C ARG A 152 -13.67 5.99 4.86
N HIS A 153 -13.05 6.52 5.92
CA HIS A 153 -12.46 7.87 5.88
C HIS A 153 -11.37 8.02 4.82
N THR A 154 -10.52 7.00 4.65
CA THR A 154 -9.47 6.99 3.64
C THR A 154 -10.08 6.94 2.23
N VAL A 155 -11.08 6.09 2.01
CA VAL A 155 -11.78 5.97 0.72
C VAL A 155 -12.49 7.27 0.35
N GLU A 156 -13.26 7.85 1.27
CA GLU A 156 -13.96 9.14 1.08
C GLU A 156 -12.96 10.29 0.86
N GLY A 157 -11.81 10.25 1.55
CA GLY A 157 -10.73 11.20 1.37
C GLY A 157 -10.16 11.18 -0.04
N VAL A 158 -9.85 10.00 -0.59
CA VAL A 158 -9.39 9.86 -1.99
C VAL A 158 -10.45 10.35 -2.96
N GLN A 159 -11.72 9.96 -2.76
CA GLN A 159 -12.81 10.41 -3.61
C GLN A 159 -12.95 11.94 -3.60
N SER A 160 -12.83 12.57 -2.44
CA SER A 160 -12.85 14.02 -2.30
C SER A 160 -11.68 14.68 -3.00
N ALA A 161 -10.46 14.17 -2.79
CA ALA A 161 -9.24 14.67 -3.42
C ALA A 161 -9.30 14.58 -4.95
N ARG A 162 -9.76 13.43 -5.48
CA ARG A 162 -9.92 13.21 -6.92
C ARG A 162 -10.92 14.19 -7.55
N ARG A 163 -12.07 14.43 -6.90
CA ARG A 163 -13.05 15.43 -7.39
C ARG A 163 -12.49 16.85 -7.44
N ARG A 164 -11.45 17.14 -6.64
CA ARG A 164 -10.75 18.43 -6.63
C ARG A 164 -9.58 18.48 -7.60
N GLY A 165 -9.38 17.43 -8.39
CA GLY A 165 -8.36 17.33 -9.42
C GLY A 165 -6.98 16.88 -8.93
N ALA A 166 -6.79 16.57 -7.62
CA ALA A 166 -5.51 16.09 -7.13
C ALA A 166 -5.12 14.77 -7.78
N HIS A 167 -3.82 14.57 -8.04
CA HIS A 167 -3.32 13.29 -8.51
C HIS A 167 -3.28 12.28 -7.35
N CYS A 168 -4.07 11.21 -7.46
CA CYS A 168 -4.24 10.22 -6.41
C CYS A 168 -3.45 8.95 -6.72
N ILE A 169 -2.66 8.49 -5.77
CA ILE A 169 -1.87 7.25 -5.80
C ILE A 169 -2.37 6.35 -4.67
N ALA A 170 -2.71 5.10 -4.97
CA ALA A 170 -3.08 4.09 -3.98
C ALA A 170 -1.92 3.13 -3.71
N ILE A 171 -1.73 2.80 -2.44
CA ILE A 171 -0.93 1.67 -1.97
C ILE A 171 -1.87 0.72 -1.24
N THR A 172 -2.05 -0.48 -1.78
CA THR A 172 -3.04 -1.46 -1.32
C THR A 172 -2.58 -2.88 -1.66
N ASP A 173 -3.31 -3.88 -1.25
CA ASP A 173 -2.99 -5.29 -1.49
C ASP A 173 -3.70 -5.89 -2.71
N THR A 174 -4.76 -5.25 -3.22
CA THR A 174 -5.53 -5.78 -4.35
C THR A 174 -6.10 -4.68 -5.23
N LEU A 175 -6.22 -4.93 -6.53
CA LEU A 175 -6.91 -4.06 -7.49
C LEU A 175 -8.42 -3.99 -7.26
N LEU A 176 -9.00 -4.92 -6.49
CA LEU A 176 -10.40 -4.89 -6.09
C LEU A 176 -10.69 -3.85 -5.00
N SER A 177 -9.65 -3.31 -4.37
CA SER A 177 -9.77 -2.27 -3.36
C SER A 177 -10.50 -1.03 -3.90
N PRO A 178 -11.39 -0.41 -3.10
CA PRO A 178 -11.98 0.89 -3.44
C PRO A 178 -10.93 1.97 -3.75
N LEU A 179 -9.77 1.92 -3.07
CA LEU A 179 -8.68 2.86 -3.32
C LEU A 179 -8.12 2.72 -4.73
N ALA A 180 -7.91 1.49 -5.20
CA ALA A 180 -7.40 1.22 -6.54
C ALA A 180 -8.32 1.80 -7.62
N ARG A 181 -9.65 1.63 -7.47
CA ARG A 181 -10.64 2.15 -8.41
C ARG A 181 -10.75 3.68 -8.43
N LEU A 182 -10.45 4.32 -7.31
CA LEU A 182 -10.56 5.78 -7.14
C LEU A 182 -9.25 6.51 -7.45
N SER A 183 -8.13 5.81 -7.54
CA SER A 183 -6.81 6.43 -7.77
C SER A 183 -6.42 6.45 -9.24
N HIS A 184 -5.48 7.32 -9.60
CA HIS A 184 -4.91 7.39 -10.94
C HIS A 184 -3.81 6.33 -11.13
N GLU A 185 -3.11 6.05 -10.05
CA GLU A 185 -2.07 5.03 -10.00
C GLU A 185 -2.28 4.13 -8.78
N THR A 186 -1.94 2.85 -8.92
CA THR A 186 -2.03 1.88 -7.84
C THR A 186 -0.77 1.04 -7.83
N PHE A 187 -0.16 0.92 -6.65
CA PHE A 187 0.94 0.01 -6.38
C PHE A 187 0.49 -1.02 -5.35
N LEU A 188 0.74 -2.29 -5.66
CA LEU A 188 0.30 -3.41 -4.85
C LEU A 188 1.43 -3.91 -3.94
N ALA A 189 1.09 -4.21 -2.69
CA ALA A 189 1.96 -4.88 -1.74
C ALA A 189 1.15 -5.87 -0.91
N GLY A 190 1.55 -7.13 -0.91
CA GLY A 190 0.91 -8.20 -0.15
C GLY A 190 1.07 -7.97 1.36
N ILE A 191 0.02 -8.31 2.11
CA ILE A 191 -0.05 -8.20 3.57
C ILE A 191 -0.31 -9.55 4.24
N GLY A 192 -0.03 -10.65 3.53
CA GLY A 192 -0.24 -12.01 4.02
C GLY A 192 0.50 -12.24 5.35
N SER A 193 -0.18 -12.89 6.31
CA SER A 193 0.34 -13.23 7.61
C SER A 193 -0.31 -14.50 8.11
N ASN A 194 0.40 -15.27 8.91
CA ASN A 194 -0.14 -16.40 9.68
C ASN A 194 -0.50 -15.99 11.11
N SER A 195 -0.37 -14.73 11.44
CA SER A 195 -0.59 -14.17 12.78
C SER A 195 -1.93 -13.42 12.85
N PHE A 196 -2.25 -12.96 14.04
CA PHE A 196 -3.41 -12.12 14.38
C PHE A 196 -3.53 -10.84 13.52
N GLY A 197 -2.40 -10.24 13.11
CA GLY A 197 -2.37 -9.02 12.30
C GLY A 197 -1.86 -9.25 10.87
N ALA A 198 -2.03 -8.24 10.03
CA ALA A 198 -1.43 -8.22 8.71
C ALA A 198 0.08 -7.96 8.79
N SER A 199 0.87 -8.55 7.89
CA SER A 199 2.28 -8.19 7.75
C SER A 199 2.44 -6.92 6.92
N TYR A 200 3.29 -6.01 7.39
CA TYR A 200 3.63 -4.80 6.63
C TYR A 200 5.07 -4.82 6.09
N ALA A 201 5.71 -5.99 6.04
CA ALA A 201 7.05 -6.12 5.47
C ALA A 201 7.11 -5.66 4.00
N ALA A 202 6.23 -6.17 3.15
CA ALA A 202 6.19 -5.77 1.74
C ALA A 202 5.66 -4.33 1.52
N PRO A 203 4.62 -3.83 2.22
CA PRO A 203 4.27 -2.41 2.21
C PRO A 203 5.43 -1.47 2.55
N VAL A 204 6.19 -1.73 3.60
CA VAL A 204 7.37 -0.93 3.97
C VAL A 204 8.44 -0.99 2.87
N ALA A 205 8.71 -2.17 2.32
CA ALA A 205 9.67 -2.32 1.21
C ALA A 205 9.24 -1.53 -0.04
N LEU A 206 7.94 -1.49 -0.36
CA LEU A 206 7.41 -0.66 -1.44
C LEU A 206 7.61 0.83 -1.16
N LEU A 207 7.34 1.29 0.07
CA LEU A 207 7.60 2.68 0.45
C LEU A 207 9.08 3.02 0.35
N ASN A 208 9.98 2.14 0.79
CA ASN A 208 11.43 2.32 0.65
C ASN A 208 11.85 2.45 -0.82
N ALA A 209 11.29 1.62 -1.70
CA ALA A 209 11.55 1.71 -3.13
C ALA A 209 11.07 3.05 -3.72
N LEU A 210 9.88 3.52 -3.32
CA LEU A 210 9.35 4.83 -3.72
C LEU A 210 10.22 5.97 -3.21
N ILE A 211 10.59 5.98 -1.93
CA ILE A 211 11.46 6.98 -1.31
C ILE A 211 12.82 7.02 -2.03
N GLY A 212 13.41 5.84 -2.28
CA GLY A 212 14.65 5.71 -3.04
C GLY A 212 14.55 6.28 -4.45
N ALA A 213 13.46 6.00 -5.16
CA ALA A 213 13.21 6.53 -6.49
C ALA A 213 13.06 8.07 -6.48
N ILE A 214 12.33 8.63 -5.49
CA ILE A 214 12.19 10.07 -5.31
C ILE A 214 13.56 10.71 -5.05
N GLY A 215 14.33 10.16 -4.09
CA GLY A 215 15.67 10.67 -3.76
C GLY A 215 16.64 10.62 -4.94
N GLN A 216 16.60 9.55 -5.73
CA GLN A 216 17.44 9.38 -6.92
C GLN A 216 17.08 10.37 -8.04
N HIS A 217 15.82 10.76 -8.15
CA HIS A 217 15.38 11.70 -9.19
C HIS A 217 16.04 13.08 -9.08
N ARG A 218 16.38 13.54 -7.85
CA ARG A 218 17.17 14.74 -7.60
C ARG A 218 18.40 14.42 -6.72
N GLN A 219 19.19 13.45 -7.15
CA GLN A 219 20.37 12.96 -6.42
C GLN A 219 21.29 14.06 -5.88
N PRO A 220 21.64 15.13 -6.61
CA PRO A 220 22.49 16.18 -6.06
C PRO A 220 21.86 16.91 -4.86
N LEU A 221 20.54 17.14 -4.90
CA LEU A 221 19.80 17.72 -3.78
C LEU A 221 19.77 16.77 -2.59
N THR A 222 19.46 15.50 -2.83
CA THR A 222 19.42 14.45 -1.80
C THR A 222 20.76 14.30 -1.10
N LEU A 223 21.87 14.30 -1.85
CA LEU A 223 23.22 14.22 -1.28
C LEU A 223 23.56 15.47 -0.44
N ARG A 224 23.12 16.66 -0.86
CA ARG A 224 23.30 17.87 -0.06
C ARG A 224 22.57 17.77 1.27
N ILE A 225 21.29 17.41 1.24
CA ILE A 225 20.47 17.20 2.45
C ILE A 225 21.10 16.16 3.38
N ALA A 226 21.55 15.03 2.82
CA ALA A 226 22.20 13.98 3.61
C ALA A 226 23.48 14.47 4.30
N LYS A 227 24.26 15.34 3.66
CA LYS A 227 25.44 15.98 4.26
C LYS A 227 25.05 16.94 5.39
N GLU A 228 24.05 17.78 5.18
CA GLU A 228 23.51 18.70 6.19
C GLU A 228 23.05 17.93 7.43
N ILE A 229 22.25 16.87 7.26
CA ILE A 229 21.82 16.00 8.35
C ILE A 229 23.01 15.35 9.06
N SER A 230 24.01 14.86 8.31
CA SER A 230 25.21 14.24 8.91
C SER A 230 26.05 15.25 9.70
N GLU A 231 26.07 16.51 9.30
CA GLU A 231 26.75 17.58 10.04
C GLU A 231 25.99 17.95 11.31
N GLU A 232 24.65 18.03 11.25
CA GLU A 232 23.81 18.23 12.43
C GLU A 232 23.99 17.08 13.45
N GLN A 233 24.05 15.86 12.98
CA GLN A 233 24.31 14.68 13.83
C GLN A 233 25.66 14.75 14.53
N ARG A 234 26.70 15.24 13.85
CA ARG A 234 28.03 15.40 14.44
C ARG A 234 28.15 16.55 15.43
N ARG A 235 27.41 17.64 15.22
CA ARG A 235 27.47 18.87 16.04
C ARG A 235 26.48 18.86 17.20
N GLY A 236 25.46 18.03 17.17
CA GLY A 236 24.35 18.09 18.10
C GLY A 236 24.39 17.02 19.18
N SER A 237 23.83 17.35 20.34
CA SER A 237 23.57 16.43 21.46
C SER A 237 22.40 15.46 21.20
N ARG A 238 21.97 15.28 19.97
CA ARG A 238 20.84 14.43 19.58
C ARG A 238 21.12 12.93 19.76
N TRP A 239 22.41 12.56 19.72
CA TRP A 239 22.83 11.19 19.80
C TRP A 239 23.58 10.95 21.11
N TYR A 240 23.31 9.81 21.73
CA TYR A 240 24.07 9.40 22.90
C TYR A 240 25.56 9.33 22.51
N GLN A 241 26.39 10.08 23.22
CA GLN A 241 27.84 10.05 23.13
C GLN A 241 28.35 9.52 24.46
N GLU A 242 29.13 8.43 24.46
CA GLU A 242 29.85 7.95 25.63
C GLU A 242 30.92 8.91 26.08
#